data_055669585e1c5e7bc2a9e045294b39e8
#
_entry.id   055669585e1c5e7bc2a9e045294b39e8
#
_cell.length_a   1.000
_cell.length_b   1.000
_cell.length_c   1.000
_cell.angle_alpha   90.00
_cell.angle_beta   90.00
_cell.angle_gamma   90.00
#
_symmetry.space_group_name_H-M   'P 1'
#
loop_
_entity.id
_entity.type
_entity.pdbx_description
1 polymer ?
#
loop_
_entity_poly.entity_id
_entity_poly.type
_entity_poly.pdbx_seq_one_letter_code
_entity_poly.pdbx_strand_id
1 'polypeptide(L)'
;MYLKECLLSDDIDYTADSTKLYVRWSDFTDNQSIDYYEASVGSQEDTTNISDWQQSTDLDNIQFTGLSLEKSVQYFAYLRAVDSATNISSVIRSDGVEFDNTPPDIKSIYPLFDSLEVLSVLENDEIQISFNKPILKFGLNVSVGQDTAVNYTLTEQDSGVTISILDTLPSYEVITVALDTAIAFNLLNYTDTIIFRSKLWGDLNNDYQISVEDVLVFNQSWPHSSTDLGPVSGSPPYLFPSPDSELNLTDLSAFGKMWIWYYHEFRTDSLSTLISASDNGLNATVSKNKIELSIPDQAYGAEVVFFNSNESLDGLIINNLNAGAFNYSISDSIQNSISFIIADKNGLDSLLSFSLPYDLPENFISNVKYKFIDEISNQIDEGIGPLKLTILPDKFDVYQNYPNPFNAETIVRYELP
;
A
#
# COMPACT_ATOMS: atom_id res chain seq x y z
N MET A 1 -30.67 -16.23 -38.63
CA MET A 1 -30.06 -14.98 -39.11
C MET A 1 -29.31 -14.38 -37.99
N TYR A 2 -28.15 -13.89 -38.22
CA TYR A 2 -27.31 -13.26 -37.18
C TYR A 2 -26.59 -12.04 -37.76
N LEU A 3 -26.30 -11.10 -36.90
CA LEU A 3 -25.49 -9.92 -37.22
C LEU A 3 -24.03 -10.24 -37.01
N LYS A 4 -23.15 -9.80 -37.90
CA LYS A 4 -21.74 -10.07 -37.82
C LYS A 4 -20.91 -8.86 -38.25
N GLU A 5 -19.90 -8.50 -37.49
CA GLU A 5 -18.81 -7.68 -37.99
C GLU A 5 -17.78 -8.51 -38.75
N CYS A 6 -17.10 -7.89 -39.73
CA CYS A 6 -16.26 -8.58 -40.73
C CYS A 6 -15.07 -9.41 -40.18
N LEU A 7 -14.82 -9.40 -38.88
CA LEU A 7 -13.67 -10.03 -38.23
C LEU A 7 -14.00 -11.17 -37.24
N LEU A 8 -15.28 -11.39 -36.90
CA LEU A 8 -15.68 -12.41 -35.94
C LEU A 8 -16.50 -13.51 -36.60
N SER A 9 -16.37 -14.75 -36.11
CA SER A 9 -17.13 -15.91 -36.60
C SER A 9 -18.53 -15.98 -36.00
N ASP A 10 -18.81 -15.21 -34.96
CA ASP A 10 -20.00 -15.34 -34.14
C ASP A 10 -20.90 -14.10 -34.24
N ASP A 11 -22.13 -14.23 -33.78
CA ASP A 11 -23.11 -13.18 -33.66
C ASP A 11 -22.61 -12.05 -32.74
N ILE A 12 -23.00 -10.80 -33.01
CA ILE A 12 -22.58 -9.64 -32.20
C ILE A 12 -23.78 -8.90 -31.66
N ASP A 13 -23.70 -8.59 -30.37
CA ASP A 13 -24.72 -7.78 -29.67
C ASP A 13 -24.44 -6.29 -29.74
N TYR A 14 -23.22 -5.87 -30.09
CA TYR A 14 -22.78 -4.47 -30.10
C TYR A 14 -21.99 -4.11 -31.35
N THR A 15 -22.16 -2.85 -31.80
CA THR A 15 -21.34 -2.25 -32.87
C THR A 15 -20.83 -0.88 -32.45
N ALA A 16 -19.58 -0.57 -32.80
CA ALA A 16 -18.98 0.76 -32.60
C ALA A 16 -19.14 1.68 -33.80
N ASP A 17 -19.61 1.17 -34.97
CA ASP A 17 -19.81 1.99 -36.19
C ASP A 17 -21.27 2.41 -36.32
N SER A 18 -21.51 3.70 -36.15
CA SER A 18 -22.87 4.28 -36.32
C SER A 18 -23.36 4.35 -37.78
N THR A 19 -22.46 4.07 -38.75
CA THR A 19 -22.76 4.32 -40.16
C THR A 19 -22.94 3.06 -40.98
N LYS A 20 -22.64 1.89 -40.39
CA LYS A 20 -22.66 0.62 -41.08
C LYS A 20 -23.21 -0.49 -40.22
N LEU A 21 -23.93 -1.43 -40.87
CA LEU A 21 -24.25 -2.73 -40.28
C LEU A 21 -24.00 -3.81 -41.33
N TYR A 22 -23.43 -4.93 -40.91
CA TYR A 22 -23.17 -6.08 -41.74
C TYR A 22 -24.06 -7.23 -41.27
N VAL A 23 -24.92 -7.71 -42.16
CA VAL A 23 -25.92 -8.75 -41.86
C VAL A 23 -25.58 -10.00 -42.65
N ARG A 24 -25.55 -11.13 -41.96
CA ARG A 24 -25.38 -12.45 -42.58
C ARG A 24 -26.53 -13.36 -42.21
N TRP A 25 -26.77 -14.32 -43.09
CA TRP A 25 -27.77 -15.37 -42.87
C TRP A 25 -27.33 -16.70 -43.46
N SER A 26 -28.00 -17.79 -43.05
CA SER A 26 -27.82 -19.15 -43.55
C SER A 26 -29.14 -19.89 -43.51
N ASP A 27 -29.14 -21.08 -44.16
CA ASP A 27 -30.19 -22.09 -44.01
C ASP A 27 -31.58 -21.77 -44.53
N PHE A 28 -31.68 -20.91 -45.55
CA PHE A 28 -32.93 -20.72 -46.29
C PHE A 28 -33.09 -21.86 -47.30
N THR A 29 -34.26 -22.51 -47.26
CA THR A 29 -34.63 -23.54 -48.21
C THR A 29 -35.99 -23.24 -48.81
N ASP A 30 -36.13 -23.46 -50.09
CA ASP A 30 -37.40 -23.37 -50.82
C ASP A 30 -37.52 -24.57 -51.77
N ASN A 31 -38.78 -24.90 -52.14
CA ASN A 31 -39.10 -25.90 -53.12
C ASN A 31 -38.92 -25.41 -54.57
N GLN A 32 -38.83 -24.11 -54.76
CA GLN A 32 -38.39 -23.38 -55.95
C GLN A 32 -37.00 -22.80 -55.68
N SER A 33 -36.35 -22.31 -56.73
CA SER A 33 -35.08 -21.60 -56.49
C SER A 33 -35.35 -20.19 -55.97
N ILE A 34 -34.66 -19.82 -54.84
CA ILE A 34 -34.59 -18.45 -54.40
C ILE A 34 -33.84 -17.63 -55.44
N ASP A 35 -34.42 -16.51 -55.85
CA ASP A 35 -33.82 -15.63 -56.86
C ASP A 35 -32.91 -14.60 -56.19
N TYR A 36 -33.41 -13.93 -55.13
CA TYR A 36 -32.62 -13.00 -54.34
C TYR A 36 -33.20 -12.84 -52.95
N TYR A 37 -32.43 -12.15 -52.10
CA TYR A 37 -32.83 -11.77 -50.75
C TYR A 37 -33.02 -10.24 -50.67
N GLU A 38 -33.93 -9.83 -49.84
CA GLU A 38 -34.08 -8.42 -49.44
C GLU A 38 -33.92 -8.29 -47.92
N ALA A 39 -33.15 -7.30 -47.51
CA ALA A 39 -33.00 -6.98 -46.10
C ALA A 39 -33.29 -5.49 -45.80
N SER A 40 -33.65 -5.21 -44.59
CA SER A 40 -33.85 -3.86 -44.07
C SER A 40 -33.42 -3.75 -42.62
N VAL A 41 -33.28 -2.55 -42.07
CA VAL A 41 -32.92 -2.27 -40.69
C VAL A 41 -33.97 -1.40 -40.02
N GLY A 42 -34.32 -1.72 -38.78
CA GLY A 42 -35.24 -0.94 -37.95
C GLY A 42 -34.75 -0.82 -36.52
N SER A 43 -35.25 0.18 -35.80
CA SER A 43 -34.90 0.46 -34.39
C SER A 43 -35.95 -0.02 -33.38
N GLN A 44 -37.03 -0.60 -33.85
CA GLN A 44 -38.09 -1.19 -33.02
C GLN A 44 -38.53 -2.50 -33.62
N GLU A 45 -39.15 -3.33 -32.81
CA GLU A 45 -39.75 -4.54 -33.34
C GLU A 45 -40.80 -4.20 -34.41
N ASP A 46 -40.73 -4.94 -35.49
CA ASP A 46 -41.65 -4.82 -36.64
C ASP A 46 -41.58 -3.49 -37.45
N THR A 47 -40.46 -2.75 -37.34
CA THR A 47 -40.27 -1.51 -38.12
C THR A 47 -39.01 -1.56 -39.00
N THR A 48 -39.08 -0.90 -40.16
CA THR A 48 -37.97 -0.75 -41.12
C THR A 48 -37.59 0.73 -41.26
N ASN A 49 -37.63 1.46 -40.16
CA ASN A 49 -37.54 2.92 -40.14
C ASN A 49 -36.11 3.47 -40.27
N ILE A 50 -35.09 2.61 -40.24
CA ILE A 50 -33.68 3.02 -40.34
C ILE A 50 -33.18 2.89 -41.78
N SER A 51 -33.51 1.79 -42.45
CA SER A 51 -33.18 1.58 -43.87
C SER A 51 -34.35 0.86 -44.55
N ASP A 52 -34.70 1.30 -45.74
CA ASP A 52 -35.67 0.62 -46.59
C ASP A 52 -35.12 -0.77 -47.02
N TRP A 53 -36.04 -1.59 -47.57
CA TRP A 53 -35.67 -2.88 -48.12
C TRP A 53 -34.65 -2.71 -49.26
N GLN A 54 -33.52 -3.43 -49.15
CA GLN A 54 -32.45 -3.46 -50.13
C GLN A 54 -32.25 -4.88 -50.61
N GLN A 55 -32.14 -5.04 -51.92
CA GLN A 55 -31.80 -6.34 -52.52
C GLN A 55 -30.32 -6.67 -52.27
N SER A 56 -30.04 -7.85 -51.76
CA SER A 56 -28.67 -8.36 -51.64
C SER A 56 -28.15 -8.82 -53.00
N THR A 57 -26.91 -8.46 -53.27
CA THR A 57 -26.13 -9.01 -54.40
C THR A 57 -25.54 -10.37 -54.10
N ASP A 58 -25.44 -10.73 -52.84
CA ASP A 58 -24.89 -11.98 -52.31
C ASP A 58 -26.03 -12.87 -51.77
N LEU A 59 -25.80 -14.17 -51.73
CA LEU A 59 -26.80 -15.12 -51.30
C LEU A 59 -26.83 -15.33 -49.77
N ASP A 60 -25.89 -14.75 -49.02
CA ASP A 60 -25.72 -15.01 -47.62
C ASP A 60 -25.42 -13.74 -46.76
N ASN A 61 -25.29 -12.57 -47.40
CA ASN A 61 -24.94 -11.35 -46.66
C ASN A 61 -25.38 -10.04 -47.36
N ILE A 62 -25.41 -8.97 -46.60
CA ILE A 62 -25.57 -7.59 -47.08
C ILE A 62 -24.89 -6.61 -46.10
N GLN A 63 -24.32 -5.55 -46.65
CA GLN A 63 -23.81 -4.44 -45.86
C GLN A 63 -24.67 -3.19 -46.08
N PHE A 64 -25.25 -2.69 -45.01
CA PHE A 64 -25.89 -1.39 -44.96
C PHE A 64 -24.84 -0.32 -44.71
N THR A 65 -24.90 0.79 -45.43
CA THR A 65 -24.00 1.95 -45.27
C THR A 65 -24.79 3.23 -45.27
N GLY A 66 -24.20 4.31 -44.72
CA GLY A 66 -24.87 5.61 -44.62
C GLY A 66 -25.96 5.64 -43.56
N LEU A 67 -25.92 4.72 -42.59
CA LEU A 67 -26.83 4.71 -41.45
C LEU A 67 -26.52 5.89 -40.51
N SER A 68 -27.45 6.17 -39.62
CA SER A 68 -27.26 7.12 -38.50
C SER A 68 -27.81 6.46 -37.23
N LEU A 69 -26.99 5.58 -36.64
CA LEU A 69 -27.37 4.84 -35.43
C LEU A 69 -27.18 5.72 -34.19
N GLU A 70 -28.16 5.71 -33.31
CA GLU A 70 -28.13 6.42 -32.03
C GLU A 70 -27.65 5.51 -30.91
N LYS A 71 -26.90 6.05 -29.95
CA LYS A 71 -26.34 5.32 -28.82
C LYS A 71 -27.42 4.75 -27.91
N SER A 72 -27.19 3.53 -27.43
CA SER A 72 -28.12 2.80 -26.56
C SER A 72 -29.47 2.51 -27.17
N VAL A 73 -29.56 2.49 -28.51
CA VAL A 73 -30.70 2.03 -29.25
C VAL A 73 -30.41 0.66 -29.85
N GLN A 74 -31.33 -0.27 -29.67
CA GLN A 74 -31.24 -1.60 -30.27
C GLN A 74 -31.78 -1.57 -31.68
N TYR A 75 -31.02 -2.13 -32.62
CA TYR A 75 -31.35 -2.21 -34.05
C TYR A 75 -31.52 -3.65 -34.48
N PHE A 76 -32.48 -3.91 -35.33
CA PHE A 76 -32.82 -5.23 -35.83
C PHE A 76 -32.66 -5.28 -37.35
N ALA A 77 -32.07 -6.36 -37.83
CA ALA A 77 -32.12 -6.68 -39.25
C ALA A 77 -33.36 -7.51 -39.57
N TYR A 78 -33.99 -7.19 -40.66
CA TYR A 78 -35.12 -7.94 -41.20
C TYR A 78 -34.73 -8.51 -42.56
N LEU A 79 -35.12 -9.75 -42.80
CA LEU A 79 -34.76 -10.47 -44.01
C LEU A 79 -35.99 -11.19 -44.58
N ARG A 80 -36.12 -11.19 -45.91
CA ARG A 80 -37.06 -11.99 -46.69
C ARG A 80 -36.43 -12.48 -47.97
N ALA A 81 -36.89 -13.64 -48.41
CA ALA A 81 -36.44 -14.26 -49.69
C ALA A 81 -37.50 -13.99 -50.76
N VAL A 82 -37.06 -13.87 -52.01
CA VAL A 82 -37.91 -13.76 -53.20
C VAL A 82 -37.56 -14.86 -54.15
N ASP A 83 -38.57 -15.63 -54.63
CA ASP A 83 -38.38 -16.71 -55.60
C ASP A 83 -38.46 -16.19 -57.04
N SER A 84 -38.12 -17.06 -58.02
CA SER A 84 -38.14 -16.73 -59.42
C SER A 84 -39.58 -16.42 -59.97
N ALA A 85 -40.63 -16.73 -59.20
CA ALA A 85 -42.01 -16.40 -59.52
C ALA A 85 -42.47 -15.11 -58.82
N THR A 86 -41.55 -14.39 -58.15
CA THR A 86 -41.81 -13.13 -57.42
C THR A 86 -42.62 -13.31 -56.14
N ASN A 87 -42.74 -14.50 -55.60
CA ASN A 87 -43.33 -14.70 -54.28
C ASN A 87 -42.33 -14.30 -53.19
N ILE A 88 -42.86 -13.69 -52.14
CA ILE A 88 -42.07 -13.16 -51.03
C ILE A 88 -42.33 -14.03 -49.79
N SER A 89 -41.28 -14.47 -49.15
CA SER A 89 -41.35 -15.25 -47.91
C SER A 89 -41.88 -14.40 -46.71
N SER A 90 -42.20 -15.08 -45.60
CA SER A 90 -42.35 -14.38 -44.34
C SER A 90 -41.05 -13.68 -43.93
N VAL A 91 -41.18 -12.53 -43.28
CA VAL A 91 -40.02 -11.79 -42.77
C VAL A 91 -39.47 -12.50 -41.50
N ILE A 92 -38.16 -12.65 -41.45
CA ILE A 92 -37.46 -13.05 -40.23
C ILE A 92 -36.66 -11.86 -39.68
N ARG A 93 -36.44 -11.85 -38.39
CA ARG A 93 -35.77 -10.78 -37.67
C ARG A 93 -34.57 -11.31 -36.90
N SER A 94 -33.49 -10.54 -36.78
CA SER A 94 -32.38 -10.83 -35.87
C SER A 94 -32.77 -10.59 -34.41
N ASP A 95 -31.97 -11.00 -33.49
CA ASP A 95 -32.11 -10.70 -32.07
C ASP A 95 -31.70 -9.26 -31.73
N GLY A 96 -30.92 -8.61 -32.60
CA GLY A 96 -30.62 -7.19 -32.53
C GLY A 96 -29.17 -6.87 -32.18
N VAL A 97 -28.78 -5.64 -32.46
CA VAL A 97 -27.46 -5.06 -32.13
C VAL A 97 -27.64 -3.70 -31.52
N GLU A 98 -26.87 -3.38 -30.49
CA GLU A 98 -26.85 -2.04 -29.90
C GLU A 98 -25.63 -1.25 -30.40
N PHE A 99 -25.84 0.02 -30.74
CA PHE A 99 -24.74 0.92 -31.05
C PHE A 99 -24.14 1.48 -29.78
N ASP A 100 -22.86 1.13 -29.52
CA ASP A 100 -22.08 1.66 -28.40
C ASP A 100 -20.63 1.94 -28.85
N ASN A 101 -20.31 3.20 -29.01
CA ASN A 101 -18.99 3.69 -29.41
C ASN A 101 -18.11 4.12 -28.24
N THR A 102 -18.46 3.73 -27.02
CA THR A 102 -17.61 4.00 -25.86
C THR A 102 -16.71 2.81 -25.56
N PRO A 103 -15.40 3.03 -25.35
CA PRO A 103 -14.54 1.97 -24.85
C PRO A 103 -14.99 1.52 -23.45
N PRO A 104 -14.56 0.35 -22.99
CA PRO A 104 -14.68 0.00 -21.58
C PRO A 104 -13.87 0.99 -20.73
N ASP A 105 -14.22 1.11 -19.47
CA ASP A 105 -13.53 1.93 -18.50
C ASP A 105 -13.50 1.19 -17.15
N ILE A 106 -12.48 1.45 -16.34
CA ILE A 106 -12.36 0.84 -15.02
C ILE A 106 -13.46 1.40 -14.11
N LYS A 107 -14.27 0.52 -13.56
CA LYS A 107 -15.31 0.84 -12.58
C LYS A 107 -14.80 0.81 -11.15
N SER A 108 -13.94 -0.16 -10.83
CA SER A 108 -13.34 -0.29 -9.51
C SER A 108 -12.07 -1.14 -9.54
N ILE A 109 -11.18 -0.87 -8.62
CA ILE A 109 -9.97 -1.62 -8.37
C ILE A 109 -9.96 -2.02 -6.89
N TYR A 110 -9.53 -3.24 -6.58
CA TYR A 110 -9.25 -3.71 -5.23
C TYR A 110 -7.86 -4.39 -5.23
N PRO A 111 -7.00 -4.14 -4.23
CA PRO A 111 -7.15 -3.21 -3.10
C PRO A 111 -7.35 -1.76 -3.53
N LEU A 112 -7.93 -0.92 -2.65
CA LEU A 112 -8.23 0.48 -2.96
C LEU A 112 -6.97 1.27 -3.28
N PHE A 113 -7.04 2.12 -4.29
CA PHE A 113 -5.91 2.81 -4.93
C PHE A 113 -5.18 3.86 -4.06
N ASP A 114 -5.77 4.34 -2.98
CA ASP A 114 -5.29 5.46 -2.18
C ASP A 114 -4.62 5.05 -0.85
N SER A 115 -4.36 3.77 -0.63
CA SER A 115 -3.54 3.32 0.49
C SER A 115 -2.07 3.16 0.09
N LEU A 116 -1.14 3.54 0.97
CA LEU A 116 0.30 3.39 0.75
C LEU A 116 0.74 1.92 0.74
N GLU A 117 0.04 1.07 1.49
CA GLU A 117 0.24 -0.37 1.56
C GLU A 117 -0.99 -1.09 1.02
N VAL A 118 -0.94 -1.49 -0.24
CA VAL A 118 -2.08 -2.11 -0.92
C VAL A 118 -1.93 -3.60 -1.16
N LEU A 119 -0.69 -4.12 -1.17
CA LEU A 119 -0.41 -5.54 -1.41
C LEU A 119 0.44 -6.11 -0.30
N SER A 120 0.10 -7.31 0.16
CA SER A 120 0.98 -8.09 1.03
C SER A 120 2.28 -8.44 0.31
N VAL A 121 3.32 -8.71 1.04
CA VAL A 121 4.56 -9.25 0.47
C VAL A 121 4.53 -10.76 0.32
N LEU A 122 3.56 -11.43 0.94
CA LEU A 122 3.43 -12.89 0.91
C LEU A 122 2.67 -13.33 -0.34
N GLU A 123 2.86 -14.59 -0.70
CA GLU A 123 2.18 -15.22 -1.85
C GLU A 123 0.65 -15.17 -1.76
N ASN A 124 0.00 -15.29 -2.92
CA ASN A 124 -1.45 -15.36 -3.10
C ASN A 124 -2.22 -14.06 -2.82
N ASP A 125 -1.56 -12.94 -2.95
CA ASP A 125 -2.27 -11.66 -2.91
C ASP A 125 -3.07 -11.43 -4.18
N GLU A 126 -4.24 -10.80 -4.07
CA GLU A 126 -5.18 -10.63 -5.17
C GLU A 126 -5.40 -9.16 -5.51
N ILE A 127 -5.37 -8.88 -6.83
CA ILE A 127 -5.80 -7.62 -7.40
C ILE A 127 -7.06 -7.88 -8.22
N GLN A 128 -8.13 -7.13 -7.95
CA GLN A 128 -9.37 -7.23 -8.71
C GLN A 128 -9.60 -5.94 -9.48
N ILE A 129 -9.83 -6.06 -10.79
CA ILE A 129 -10.16 -4.95 -11.69
C ILE A 129 -11.54 -5.22 -12.28
N SER A 130 -12.49 -4.30 -12.05
CA SER A 130 -13.84 -4.39 -12.62
C SER A 130 -14.06 -3.28 -13.63
N PHE A 131 -14.77 -3.59 -14.71
CA PHE A 131 -15.10 -2.67 -15.78
C PHE A 131 -16.59 -2.29 -15.79
N ASN A 132 -16.92 -1.20 -16.45
CA ASN A 132 -18.29 -0.70 -16.57
C ASN A 132 -19.15 -1.48 -17.60
N LYS A 133 -18.53 -2.41 -18.34
CA LYS A 133 -19.19 -3.27 -19.32
C LYS A 133 -18.46 -4.62 -19.47
N PRO A 134 -19.11 -5.62 -20.08
CA PRO A 134 -18.49 -6.92 -20.32
C PRO A 134 -17.27 -6.81 -21.22
N ILE A 135 -16.24 -7.62 -20.93
CA ILE A 135 -14.97 -7.67 -21.64
C ILE A 135 -14.84 -8.99 -22.38
N LEU A 136 -14.56 -8.90 -23.67
CA LEU A 136 -14.34 -10.05 -24.55
C LEU A 136 -12.93 -10.63 -24.40
N LYS A 137 -11.93 -9.78 -24.15
CA LYS A 137 -10.54 -10.20 -24.09
C LYS A 137 -9.73 -9.32 -23.14
N PHE A 138 -8.94 -9.97 -22.30
CA PHE A 138 -7.92 -9.35 -21.45
C PHE A 138 -6.51 -9.64 -21.95
N GLY A 139 -5.60 -8.69 -21.73
CA GLY A 139 -4.16 -8.84 -21.86
C GLY A 139 -3.47 -7.88 -20.91
N LEU A 140 -2.69 -8.40 -19.98
CA LEU A 140 -1.97 -7.60 -19.01
C LEU A 140 -0.63 -8.25 -18.61
N ASN A 141 0.26 -7.45 -18.04
CA ASN A 141 1.52 -7.89 -17.47
C ASN A 141 1.67 -7.32 -16.06
N VAL A 142 2.23 -8.12 -15.16
CA VAL A 142 2.56 -7.68 -13.79
C VAL A 142 4.07 -7.68 -13.63
N SER A 143 4.61 -6.58 -13.14
CA SER A 143 6.04 -6.44 -12.86
C SER A 143 6.28 -5.77 -11.50
N VAL A 144 7.47 -5.98 -10.94
CA VAL A 144 7.92 -5.43 -9.66
C VAL A 144 9.24 -4.66 -9.86
N GLY A 145 9.37 -3.51 -9.20
CA GLY A 145 10.57 -2.67 -9.28
C GLY A 145 10.87 -2.19 -10.69
N GLN A 146 12.09 -2.44 -11.15
CA GLN A 146 12.53 -2.07 -12.51
C GLN A 146 12.17 -3.18 -13.51
N ASP A 147 10.87 -3.39 -13.76
CA ASP A 147 10.33 -4.32 -14.79
C ASP A 147 10.67 -5.81 -14.58
N THR A 148 10.89 -6.25 -13.35
CA THR A 148 11.03 -7.67 -13.06
C THR A 148 9.66 -8.34 -13.14
N ALA A 149 9.50 -9.31 -14.07
CA ALA A 149 8.25 -10.04 -14.22
C ALA A 149 7.91 -10.87 -12.97
N VAL A 150 6.64 -10.89 -12.61
CA VAL A 150 6.08 -11.65 -11.48
C VAL A 150 5.21 -12.79 -12.03
N ASN A 151 5.25 -13.95 -11.38
CA ASN A 151 4.32 -15.03 -11.70
C ASN A 151 2.95 -14.74 -11.10
N TYR A 152 1.91 -14.88 -11.92
CA TYR A 152 0.53 -14.67 -11.49
C TYR A 152 -0.43 -15.58 -12.26
N THR A 153 -1.63 -15.73 -11.77
CA THR A 153 -2.77 -16.35 -12.49
C THR A 153 -3.87 -15.34 -12.70
N LEU A 154 -4.64 -15.53 -13.78
CA LEU A 154 -5.80 -14.71 -14.11
C LEU A 154 -7.08 -15.54 -13.96
N THR A 155 -8.07 -14.94 -13.30
CA THR A 155 -9.45 -15.44 -13.28
C THR A 155 -10.31 -14.38 -13.92
N GLU A 156 -10.76 -14.65 -15.15
CA GLU A 156 -11.60 -13.74 -15.90
C GLU A 156 -13.07 -13.89 -15.49
N GLN A 157 -13.77 -12.77 -15.45
CA GLN A 157 -15.20 -12.63 -15.19
C GLN A 157 -15.80 -11.81 -16.34
N ASP A 158 -17.13 -11.83 -16.50
CA ASP A 158 -17.81 -11.12 -17.58
C ASP A 158 -17.38 -9.65 -17.71
N SER A 159 -17.23 -8.94 -16.60
CA SER A 159 -16.86 -7.52 -16.57
C SER A 159 -15.67 -7.24 -15.66
N GLY A 160 -14.75 -8.18 -15.50
CA GLY A 160 -13.59 -7.98 -14.63
C GLY A 160 -12.55 -9.08 -14.73
N VAL A 161 -11.46 -8.87 -14.03
CA VAL A 161 -10.37 -9.85 -13.90
C VAL A 161 -9.83 -9.82 -12.48
N THR A 162 -9.55 -11.00 -11.94
CA THR A 162 -8.80 -11.18 -10.70
C THR A 162 -7.40 -11.68 -11.06
N ILE A 163 -6.39 -10.99 -10.57
CA ILE A 163 -4.98 -11.31 -10.71
C ILE A 163 -4.52 -11.86 -9.37
N SER A 164 -4.12 -13.12 -9.29
CA SER A 164 -3.55 -13.71 -8.07
C SER A 164 -2.04 -13.82 -8.24
N ILE A 165 -1.29 -13.10 -7.41
CA ILE A 165 0.17 -13.09 -7.44
C ILE A 165 0.69 -14.33 -6.73
N LEU A 166 1.56 -15.09 -7.39
CA LEU A 166 2.09 -16.35 -6.89
C LEU A 166 3.48 -16.23 -6.27
N ASP A 167 4.20 -15.17 -6.60
CA ASP A 167 5.53 -14.93 -6.07
C ASP A 167 5.47 -14.10 -4.77
N THR A 168 6.42 -14.35 -3.87
CA THR A 168 6.69 -13.45 -2.75
C THR A 168 7.22 -12.13 -3.29
N LEU A 169 6.58 -11.03 -2.93
CA LEU A 169 6.97 -9.69 -3.32
C LEU A 169 8.06 -9.15 -2.38
N PRO A 170 8.97 -8.29 -2.88
CA PRO A 170 9.85 -7.56 -1.98
C PRO A 170 9.04 -6.53 -1.18
N SER A 171 9.48 -6.29 0.06
CA SER A 171 8.90 -5.24 0.92
C SER A 171 9.04 -3.86 0.29
N TYR A 172 8.04 -3.01 0.45
CA TYR A 172 8.05 -1.58 0.10
C TYR A 172 8.38 -1.27 -1.37
N GLU A 173 8.09 -2.21 -2.28
CA GLU A 173 8.41 -2.07 -3.70
C GLU A 173 7.18 -1.66 -4.52
N VAL A 174 7.43 -1.07 -5.69
CA VAL A 174 6.39 -0.71 -6.64
C VAL A 174 6.00 -1.92 -7.48
N ILE A 175 4.70 -2.19 -7.53
CA ILE A 175 4.10 -3.25 -8.36
C ILE A 175 3.33 -2.57 -9.49
N THR A 176 3.65 -2.89 -10.72
CA THR A 176 3.02 -2.33 -11.91
C THR A 176 2.18 -3.37 -12.62
N VAL A 177 0.90 -3.08 -12.80
CA VAL A 177 -0.03 -3.84 -13.65
C VAL A 177 -0.24 -3.04 -14.93
N ALA A 178 0.41 -3.45 -16.00
CA ALA A 178 0.23 -2.87 -17.32
C ALA A 178 -0.92 -3.60 -18.03
N LEU A 179 -2.07 -2.95 -18.14
CA LEU A 179 -3.24 -3.45 -18.87
C LEU A 179 -3.08 -3.06 -20.35
N ASP A 180 -2.54 -3.98 -21.14
CA ASP A 180 -2.29 -3.75 -22.57
C ASP A 180 -3.56 -3.88 -23.41
N THR A 181 -4.53 -4.66 -22.92
CA THR A 181 -5.75 -4.98 -23.65
C THR A 181 -6.90 -5.23 -22.69
N ALA A 182 -7.97 -4.46 -22.85
CA ALA A 182 -9.30 -4.76 -22.34
C ALA A 182 -10.30 -4.44 -23.45
N ILE A 183 -10.61 -5.45 -24.29
CA ILE A 183 -11.51 -5.28 -25.43
C ILE A 183 -12.92 -5.67 -25.01
N ALA A 184 -13.87 -4.75 -25.12
CA ALA A 184 -15.28 -5.01 -24.88
C ALA A 184 -15.94 -5.65 -26.12
N PHE A 185 -17.19 -6.09 -25.99
CA PHE A 185 -17.94 -6.70 -27.10
C PHE A 185 -18.22 -5.75 -28.27
N ASN A 186 -18.09 -4.44 -28.09
CA ASN A 186 -18.11 -3.45 -29.17
C ASN A 186 -16.74 -3.31 -29.89
N LEU A 187 -15.78 -4.18 -29.61
CA LEU A 187 -14.42 -4.24 -30.17
C LEU A 187 -13.54 -3.02 -29.85
N LEU A 188 -13.97 -2.14 -28.99
CA LEU A 188 -13.14 -1.04 -28.51
C LEU A 188 -12.25 -1.50 -27.38
N ASN A 189 -10.99 -1.03 -27.41
CA ASN A 189 -9.97 -1.38 -26.46
C ASN A 189 -9.75 -0.27 -25.42
N TYR A 190 -9.45 -0.67 -24.19
CA TYR A 190 -8.96 0.18 -23.13
C TYR A 190 -7.58 -0.30 -22.68
N THR A 191 -6.68 0.64 -22.41
CA THR A 191 -5.33 0.36 -21.89
C THR A 191 -5.05 1.30 -20.74
N ASP A 192 -4.35 0.79 -19.71
CA ASP A 192 -3.96 1.59 -18.57
C ASP A 192 -2.75 0.98 -17.84
N THR A 193 -2.14 1.74 -16.95
CA THR A 193 -1.09 1.28 -16.06
C THR A 193 -1.47 1.58 -14.64
N ILE A 194 -1.69 0.54 -13.85
CA ILE A 194 -2.11 0.63 -12.46
C ILE A 194 -0.88 0.34 -11.60
N ILE A 195 -0.63 1.20 -10.62
CA ILE A 195 0.53 1.11 -9.74
C ILE A 195 0.06 0.81 -8.33
N PHE A 196 0.63 -0.23 -7.73
CA PHE A 196 0.46 -0.60 -6.32
C PHE A 196 1.81 -0.49 -5.62
N ARG A 197 1.80 -0.59 -4.31
CA ARG A 197 2.99 -0.77 -3.50
C ARG A 197 2.81 -1.99 -2.62
N SER A 198 3.88 -2.76 -2.47
CA SER A 198 3.90 -3.85 -1.51
C SER A 198 4.02 -3.33 -0.08
N LYS A 199 3.55 -4.11 0.87
CA LYS A 199 3.56 -3.79 2.30
C LYS A 199 4.95 -3.43 2.79
N LEU A 200 5.04 -2.46 3.68
CA LEU A 200 6.25 -2.15 4.44
C LEU A 200 6.46 -3.26 5.50
N TRP A 201 7.46 -4.13 5.27
CA TRP A 201 7.74 -5.26 6.15
C TRP A 201 8.30 -4.77 7.49
N GLY A 202 7.66 -5.14 8.59
CA GLY A 202 7.99 -4.62 9.91
C GLY A 202 7.01 -3.58 10.45
N ASP A 203 6.15 -3.01 9.60
CA ASP A 203 4.97 -2.27 10.03
C ASP A 203 3.89 -3.27 10.45
N LEU A 204 3.74 -3.45 11.75
CA LEU A 204 2.88 -4.46 12.34
C LEU A 204 1.50 -3.92 12.76
N ASN A 205 1.39 -2.61 12.94
CA ASN A 205 0.14 -1.94 13.28
C ASN A 205 -0.58 -1.34 12.06
N ASN A 206 0.06 -1.39 10.86
CA ASN A 206 -0.41 -0.85 9.58
C ASN A 206 -0.64 0.68 9.61
N ASP A 207 0.28 1.42 10.23
CA ASP A 207 0.26 2.89 10.25
C ASP A 207 1.23 3.52 9.25
N TYR A 208 1.89 2.68 8.40
CA TYR A 208 2.89 3.04 7.39
C TYR A 208 4.21 3.56 7.96
N GLN A 209 4.46 3.29 9.22
CA GLN A 209 5.70 3.63 9.90
C GLN A 209 6.32 2.36 10.50
N ILE A 210 7.61 2.43 10.82
CA ILE A 210 8.27 1.42 11.66
C ILE A 210 8.80 2.14 12.89
N SER A 211 8.16 1.91 14.01
CA SER A 211 8.33 2.70 15.23
C SER A 211 8.26 1.85 16.50
N VAL A 212 8.20 2.48 17.66
CA VAL A 212 8.06 1.80 18.95
C VAL A 212 6.74 1.05 19.09
N GLU A 213 5.69 1.49 18.39
CA GLU A 213 4.40 0.85 18.34
C GLU A 213 4.51 -0.57 17.77
N ASP A 214 5.28 -0.74 16.69
CA ASP A 214 5.50 -2.04 16.06
C ASP A 214 6.34 -2.96 16.94
N VAL A 215 7.37 -2.42 17.62
CA VAL A 215 8.16 -3.19 18.60
C VAL A 215 7.27 -3.70 19.71
N LEU A 216 6.31 -2.89 20.17
CA LEU A 216 5.34 -3.31 21.19
C LEU A 216 4.43 -4.42 20.68
N VAL A 217 3.87 -4.30 19.47
CA VAL A 217 3.07 -5.36 18.84
C VAL A 217 3.89 -6.65 18.71
N PHE A 218 5.14 -6.55 18.26
CA PHE A 218 6.04 -7.68 18.13
C PHE A 218 6.31 -8.34 19.50
N ASN A 219 6.61 -7.54 20.51
CA ASN A 219 6.90 -8.03 21.88
C ASN A 219 5.66 -8.69 22.52
N GLN A 220 4.48 -8.12 22.33
CA GLN A 220 3.21 -8.69 22.83
C GLN A 220 2.88 -10.03 22.18
N SER A 221 3.23 -10.19 20.91
CA SER A 221 3.04 -11.44 20.17
C SER A 221 4.00 -12.55 20.59
N TRP A 222 5.13 -12.22 21.21
CA TRP A 222 6.17 -13.17 21.61
C TRP A 222 5.71 -14.12 22.73
N PRO A 223 5.86 -15.45 22.60
CA PRO A 223 6.46 -16.24 21.52
C PRO A 223 5.45 -16.85 20.52
N HIS A 224 4.35 -16.20 20.24
CA HIS A 224 3.31 -16.69 19.32
C HIS A 224 3.55 -16.20 17.88
N SER A 225 3.28 -17.05 16.90
CA SER A 225 3.66 -16.88 15.49
C SER A 225 2.87 -15.84 14.68
N SER A 226 2.08 -14.97 15.31
CA SER A 226 1.29 -13.97 14.58
C SER A 226 2.11 -12.86 13.92
N THR A 227 3.37 -12.73 14.28
CA THR A 227 4.31 -11.71 13.78
C THR A 227 5.63 -12.35 13.32
N ASP A 228 5.53 -13.49 12.64
CA ASP A 228 6.65 -14.15 11.98
C ASP A 228 7.13 -13.28 10.81
N LEU A 229 8.31 -12.68 10.97
CA LEU A 229 8.92 -11.75 10.01
C LEU A 229 10.09 -12.35 9.25
N GLY A 230 10.59 -13.47 9.69
CA GLY A 230 11.82 -14.03 9.18
C GLY A 230 11.80 -15.55 8.94
N PRO A 231 12.88 -16.06 8.38
CA PRO A 231 14.04 -15.34 7.87
C PRO A 231 13.74 -14.43 6.67
N VAL A 232 14.64 -13.48 6.39
CA VAL A 232 14.54 -12.57 5.26
C VAL A 232 15.80 -12.62 4.40
N SER A 233 15.65 -12.40 3.09
CA SER A 233 16.76 -12.18 2.16
C SER A 233 16.68 -10.78 1.53
N GLY A 234 17.75 -10.35 0.86
CA GLY A 234 17.83 -9.03 0.27
C GLY A 234 18.35 -7.95 1.25
N SER A 235 18.15 -6.70 0.87
CA SER A 235 18.55 -5.51 1.65
C SER A 235 17.36 -4.58 1.84
N PRO A 236 17.22 -3.94 3.02
CA PRO A 236 16.15 -2.97 3.23
C PRO A 236 16.15 -1.85 2.18
N PRO A 237 14.99 -1.35 1.77
CA PRO A 237 13.65 -1.77 2.20
C PRO A 237 13.13 -3.04 1.49
N TYR A 238 13.81 -3.50 0.44
CA TYR A 238 13.38 -4.55 -0.48
C TYR A 238 13.72 -5.94 0.05
N LEU A 239 13.28 -6.23 1.28
CA LEU A 239 13.43 -7.57 1.86
C LEU A 239 12.41 -8.54 1.27
N PHE A 240 12.87 -9.76 0.99
CA PHE A 240 12.02 -10.90 0.65
C PHE A 240 11.82 -11.74 1.91
N PRO A 241 10.64 -11.73 2.54
CA PRO A 241 10.37 -12.57 3.69
C PRO A 241 10.15 -14.04 3.29
N SER A 242 10.53 -14.90 4.20
CA SER A 242 10.29 -16.34 4.11
C SER A 242 9.89 -16.85 5.50
N PRO A 243 8.70 -16.48 6.01
CA PRO A 243 8.26 -16.87 7.33
C PRO A 243 8.33 -18.38 7.56
N ASP A 244 8.88 -18.80 8.70
CA ASP A 244 9.14 -20.22 9.00
C ASP A 244 8.21 -20.80 10.08
N SER A 245 7.24 -19.99 10.54
CA SER A 245 6.28 -20.29 11.61
C SER A 245 6.94 -20.40 13.01
N GLU A 246 8.19 -20.00 13.15
CA GLU A 246 8.91 -19.97 14.42
C GLU A 246 9.25 -18.53 14.78
N LEU A 247 8.72 -18.01 15.86
CA LEU A 247 9.09 -16.69 16.35
C LEU A 247 10.39 -16.75 17.14
N ASN A 248 11.49 -16.24 16.57
CA ASN A 248 12.83 -16.34 17.10
C ASN A 248 13.70 -15.11 16.76
N LEU A 249 15.02 -15.21 16.95
CA LEU A 249 15.94 -14.10 16.71
C LEU A 249 16.06 -13.69 15.22
N THR A 250 15.64 -14.53 14.29
CA THR A 250 15.65 -14.15 12.85
C THR A 250 14.59 -13.10 12.55
N ASP A 251 13.43 -13.20 13.22
CA ASP A 251 12.34 -12.23 13.13
C ASP A 251 12.72 -10.90 13.74
N LEU A 252 13.32 -10.97 14.93
CA LEU A 252 13.84 -9.79 15.60
C LEU A 252 14.93 -9.10 14.76
N SER A 253 15.78 -9.87 14.08
CA SER A 253 16.77 -9.34 13.14
C SER A 253 16.13 -8.73 11.89
N ALA A 254 15.06 -9.34 11.36
CA ALA A 254 14.32 -8.81 10.22
C ALA A 254 13.69 -7.46 10.57
N PHE A 255 13.00 -7.38 11.70
CA PHE A 255 12.46 -6.13 12.23
C PHE A 255 13.54 -5.06 12.38
N GLY A 256 14.65 -5.39 13.07
CA GLY A 256 15.73 -4.44 13.31
C GLY A 256 16.34 -3.86 12.03
N LYS A 257 16.53 -4.69 11.00
CA LYS A 257 17.00 -4.22 9.69
C LYS A 257 16.07 -3.18 9.07
N MET A 258 14.76 -3.44 9.10
CA MET A 258 13.77 -2.53 8.55
C MET A 258 13.64 -1.24 9.36
N TRP A 259 13.65 -1.34 10.69
CA TRP A 259 13.63 -0.16 11.56
C TRP A 259 14.85 0.74 11.35
N ILE A 260 16.07 0.17 11.26
CA ILE A 260 17.30 0.92 11.00
C ILE A 260 17.21 1.66 9.67
N TRP A 261 16.76 0.99 8.61
CA TRP A 261 16.57 1.62 7.32
C TRP A 261 15.53 2.73 7.38
N TYR A 262 14.35 2.46 7.95
CA TYR A 262 13.27 3.43 8.08
C TYR A 262 13.69 4.67 8.86
N TYR A 263 14.43 4.48 9.94
CA TYR A 263 14.98 5.56 10.74
C TYR A 263 15.90 6.47 9.92
N HIS A 264 16.79 5.91 9.11
CA HIS A 264 17.71 6.71 8.28
C HIS A 264 17.01 7.40 7.10
N GLU A 265 15.99 6.79 6.52
CA GLU A 265 15.33 7.30 5.32
C GLU A 265 14.29 8.39 5.64
N PHE A 266 13.50 8.20 6.67
CA PHE A 266 12.32 9.03 6.93
C PHE A 266 12.48 9.99 8.12
N ARG A 267 13.41 9.75 9.04
CA ARG A 267 13.68 10.67 10.14
C ARG A 267 14.67 11.75 9.75
N THR A 268 14.34 12.48 8.72
CA THR A 268 15.06 13.68 8.26
C THR A 268 14.74 14.93 9.07
N ASP A 269 13.95 14.82 10.12
CA ASP A 269 13.72 15.94 11.03
C ASP A 269 15.07 16.41 11.53
N SER A 270 15.51 17.55 11.02
CA SER A 270 16.72 18.19 11.53
C SER A 270 16.48 18.46 13.02
N LEU A 271 16.97 17.56 13.87
CA LEU A 271 16.91 17.67 15.33
C LEU A 271 17.34 19.05 15.82
N SER A 272 18.12 19.76 14.98
CA SER A 272 18.54 21.14 15.21
C SER A 272 17.40 22.18 15.20
N THR A 273 16.27 21.93 14.55
CA THR A 273 15.13 22.87 14.47
C THR A 273 14.13 22.71 15.61
N LEU A 274 14.17 21.61 16.35
CA LEU A 274 13.22 21.29 17.42
C LEU A 274 13.52 21.98 18.77
N ILE A 275 14.64 22.67 18.89
CA ILE A 275 15.10 23.28 20.16
C ILE A 275 14.18 24.42 20.66
N SER A 276 13.21 24.87 19.89
CA SER A 276 12.31 25.97 20.26
C SER A 276 11.00 25.55 20.93
N ALA A 277 10.72 24.26 21.06
CA ALA A 277 9.48 23.75 21.62
C ALA A 277 9.68 23.19 23.02
N SER A 278 9.28 23.99 23.99
CA SER A 278 8.86 23.71 25.38
C SER A 278 9.69 22.74 26.22
N ASP A 279 10.16 23.29 27.31
CA ASP A 279 10.53 22.64 28.57
C ASP A 279 9.34 21.82 29.14
N ASN A 280 9.08 20.65 28.53
CA ASN A 280 8.11 19.71 29.04
C ASN A 280 8.84 18.70 29.94
N GLY A 281 8.89 19.03 31.19
CA GLY A 281 8.89 18.25 32.41
C GLY A 281 9.54 16.87 32.49
N LEU A 282 10.39 16.45 31.52
CA LEU A 282 11.12 15.20 31.67
C LEU A 282 12.08 15.29 32.88
N ASN A 283 11.80 14.51 33.89
CA ASN A 283 12.74 14.33 34.98
C ASN A 283 13.89 13.44 34.55
N ALA A 284 15.02 14.07 34.26
CA ALA A 284 16.23 13.39 33.87
C ALA A 284 17.37 13.73 34.83
N THR A 285 18.15 12.75 35.22
CA THR A 285 19.39 12.93 35.99
C THR A 285 20.58 12.42 35.17
N VAL A 286 21.63 13.21 35.15
CA VAL A 286 22.90 12.84 34.53
C VAL A 286 23.96 12.84 35.59
N SER A 287 24.65 11.71 35.77
CA SER A 287 25.74 11.55 36.71
C SER A 287 26.90 10.87 36.01
N LYS A 288 28.14 11.26 36.27
CA LYS A 288 29.36 10.68 35.70
C LYS A 288 29.15 9.96 34.36
N ASN A 289 28.91 8.66 34.39
CA ASN A 289 28.71 7.81 33.21
C ASN A 289 27.27 7.28 33.06
N LYS A 290 26.29 7.90 33.71
CA LYS A 290 24.92 7.39 33.77
C LYS A 290 23.91 8.49 33.46
N ILE A 291 22.94 8.16 32.62
CA ILE A 291 21.77 8.99 32.33
C ILE A 291 20.52 8.23 32.78
N GLU A 292 19.68 8.84 33.57
CA GLU A 292 18.44 8.25 34.05
C GLU A 292 17.26 9.15 33.65
N LEU A 293 16.25 8.52 33.04
CA LEU A 293 15.01 9.19 32.64
C LEU A 293 13.85 8.60 33.44
N SER A 294 13.15 9.44 34.18
CA SER A 294 11.87 9.03 34.78
C SER A 294 10.81 8.96 33.71
N ILE A 295 10.11 7.85 33.63
CA ILE A 295 9.07 7.62 32.63
C ILE A 295 7.70 7.52 33.28
N PRO A 296 6.61 7.83 32.54
CA PRO A 296 5.27 7.74 33.08
C PRO A 296 4.93 6.33 33.56
N ASP A 297 4.12 6.24 34.61
CA ASP A 297 3.47 5.00 34.98
C ASP A 297 2.62 4.50 33.79
N GLN A 298 2.58 3.18 33.60
CA GLN A 298 1.87 2.53 32.49
C GLN A 298 2.51 2.71 31.10
N ALA A 299 3.78 3.08 31.01
CA ALA A 299 4.50 3.00 29.75
C ALA A 299 4.86 1.54 29.43
N TYR A 300 4.52 1.11 28.21
CA TYR A 300 4.85 -0.21 27.64
C TYR A 300 5.86 -0.11 26.51
N GLY A 301 5.95 1.06 25.88
CA GLY A 301 6.94 1.37 24.87
C GLY A 301 7.56 2.75 25.07
N ALA A 302 8.82 2.86 24.69
CA ALA A 302 9.58 4.10 24.73
C ALA A 302 10.44 4.25 23.48
N GLU A 303 10.43 5.44 22.94
CA GLU A 303 11.40 5.90 21.97
C GLU A 303 12.20 7.05 22.60
N VAL A 304 13.52 6.94 22.59
CA VAL A 304 14.43 7.90 23.20
C VAL A 304 15.56 8.24 22.24
N VAL A 305 15.72 9.51 21.92
CA VAL A 305 16.78 9.99 21.02
C VAL A 305 17.62 11.03 21.76
N PHE A 306 18.88 10.72 21.96
CA PHE A 306 19.88 11.67 22.45
C PHE A 306 20.55 12.35 21.26
N PHE A 307 20.68 13.67 21.28
CA PHE A 307 21.19 14.45 20.16
C PHE A 307 21.82 15.77 20.57
N ASN A 308 22.55 16.40 19.67
CA ASN A 308 23.28 17.65 19.94
C ASN A 308 24.16 17.57 21.20
N SER A 309 24.74 16.40 21.46
CA SER A 309 25.68 16.26 22.55
C SER A 309 27.02 16.95 22.23
N ASN A 310 27.59 17.63 23.23
CA ASN A 310 28.94 18.18 23.11
C ASN A 310 30.05 17.13 23.28
N GLU A 311 29.65 15.90 23.62
CA GLU A 311 30.52 14.73 23.74
C GLU A 311 29.96 13.56 22.90
N SER A 312 30.81 12.63 22.49
CA SER A 312 30.35 11.41 21.86
C SER A 312 29.49 10.61 22.85
N LEU A 313 28.43 10.01 22.35
CA LEU A 313 27.61 9.07 23.11
C LEU A 313 27.84 7.62 22.62
N ASP A 314 28.94 7.38 21.90
CA ASP A 314 29.30 6.05 21.44
C ASP A 314 29.45 5.07 22.58
N GLY A 315 28.79 3.93 22.48
CA GLY A 315 28.78 2.92 23.53
C GLY A 315 27.76 3.18 24.64
N LEU A 316 26.87 4.16 24.49
CA LEU A 316 25.71 4.30 25.38
C LEU A 316 24.84 3.05 25.27
N ILE A 317 24.60 2.39 26.37
CA ILE A 317 23.77 1.20 26.49
C ILE A 317 22.66 1.41 27.50
N ILE A 318 21.52 0.82 27.24
CA ILE A 318 20.42 0.80 28.21
C ILE A 318 20.63 -0.34 29.20
N ASN A 319 20.38 -0.06 30.47
CA ASN A 319 20.45 -1.02 31.57
C ASN A 319 19.04 -1.28 32.13
N ASN A 320 18.96 -2.14 33.13
CA ASN A 320 17.74 -2.41 33.93
C ASN A 320 16.46 -2.75 33.13
N LEU A 321 16.59 -3.30 31.94
CA LEU A 321 15.43 -3.85 31.22
C LEU A 321 15.05 -5.21 31.81
N ASN A 322 13.75 -5.46 31.87
CA ASN A 322 13.22 -6.77 32.24
C ASN A 322 13.63 -7.84 31.21
N ALA A 323 13.69 -9.09 31.64
CA ALA A 323 14.13 -10.19 30.76
C ALA A 323 13.24 -10.42 29.52
N GLY A 324 12.04 -9.85 29.51
CA GLY A 324 11.09 -9.91 28.38
C GLY A 324 11.07 -8.67 27.49
N ALA A 325 11.80 -7.62 27.85
CA ALA A 325 11.84 -6.39 27.09
C ALA A 325 12.66 -6.52 25.81
N PHE A 326 12.17 -5.93 24.73
CA PHE A 326 12.94 -5.76 23.50
C PHE A 326 13.47 -4.35 23.39
N ASN A 327 14.67 -4.21 22.88
CA ASN A 327 15.24 -2.91 22.58
C ASN A 327 16.13 -2.97 21.33
N TYR A 328 16.15 -1.85 20.62
CA TYR A 328 17.10 -1.58 19.55
C TYR A 328 17.75 -0.23 19.77
N SER A 329 18.98 -0.09 19.31
CA SER A 329 19.65 1.19 19.29
C SER A 329 20.39 1.40 17.97
N ILE A 330 20.48 2.66 17.57
CA ILE A 330 21.20 3.09 16.38
C ILE A 330 21.93 4.39 16.66
N SER A 331 23.21 4.46 16.28
CA SER A 331 24.01 5.69 16.35
C SER A 331 24.13 6.32 14.99
N ASP A 332 23.85 7.61 14.91
CA ASP A 332 24.07 8.43 13.72
C ASP A 332 25.24 9.39 13.99
N SER A 333 26.40 9.09 13.40
CA SER A 333 27.60 9.92 13.57
C SER A 333 27.53 11.25 12.85
N ILE A 334 26.67 11.40 11.83
CA ILE A 334 26.50 12.65 11.08
C ILE A 334 25.70 13.65 11.91
N GLN A 335 24.65 13.18 12.55
CA GLN A 335 23.80 14.01 13.43
C GLN A 335 24.28 14.03 14.89
N ASN A 336 25.32 13.28 15.22
CA ASN A 336 25.79 13.06 16.58
C ASN A 336 24.63 12.69 17.52
N SER A 337 23.86 11.67 17.13
CA SER A 337 22.69 11.19 17.84
C SER A 337 22.73 9.69 18.05
N ILE A 338 22.05 9.26 19.10
CA ILE A 338 21.78 7.84 19.35
C ILE A 338 20.30 7.67 19.72
N SER A 339 19.65 6.74 19.04
CA SER A 339 18.23 6.44 19.21
C SER A 339 18.05 5.06 19.81
N PHE A 340 17.08 4.95 20.69
CA PHE A 340 16.62 3.71 21.30
C PHE A 340 15.13 3.55 21.06
N ILE A 341 14.69 2.35 20.70
CA ILE A 341 13.31 1.91 20.83
C ILE A 341 13.27 0.72 21.80
N ILE A 342 12.29 0.75 22.69
CA ILE A 342 12.19 -0.18 23.80
C ILE A 342 10.72 -0.56 23.95
N ALA A 343 10.42 -1.84 24.11
CA ALA A 343 9.07 -2.30 24.46
C ALA A 343 9.11 -3.47 25.42
N ASP A 344 8.17 -3.49 26.35
CA ASP A 344 7.95 -4.61 27.29
C ASP A 344 6.44 -4.82 27.46
N LYS A 345 5.97 -6.03 27.09
CA LYS A 345 4.56 -6.41 27.24
C LYS A 345 4.05 -6.45 28.68
N ASN A 346 4.93 -6.39 29.66
CA ASN A 346 4.60 -6.34 31.08
C ASN A 346 4.66 -4.92 31.64
N GLY A 347 4.97 -3.93 30.79
CA GLY A 347 5.22 -2.56 31.17
C GLY A 347 6.69 -2.28 31.51
N LEU A 348 7.13 -1.07 31.18
CA LEU A 348 8.47 -0.58 31.50
C LEU A 348 8.56 -0.16 32.99
N ASP A 349 9.73 -0.31 33.58
CA ASP A 349 10.00 0.26 34.91
C ASP A 349 9.89 1.78 34.87
N SER A 350 9.55 2.42 35.99
CA SER A 350 9.39 3.86 36.08
C SER A 350 10.66 4.69 35.82
N LEU A 351 11.77 4.02 35.58
CA LEU A 351 13.08 4.61 35.33
C LEU A 351 13.82 3.87 34.22
N LEU A 352 14.17 4.56 33.14
CA LEU A 352 15.11 4.06 32.14
C LEU A 352 16.51 4.55 32.48
N SER A 353 17.45 3.61 32.52
CA SER A 353 18.83 3.86 32.90
C SER A 353 19.79 3.53 31.78
N PHE A 354 20.56 4.50 31.36
CA PHE A 354 21.58 4.38 30.31
C PHE A 354 22.97 4.56 30.92
N SER A 355 23.97 3.85 30.43
CA SER A 355 25.34 4.01 30.89
C SER A 355 26.36 4.06 29.73
N LEU A 356 27.42 4.81 29.97
CA LEU A 356 28.57 4.94 29.09
C LEU A 356 29.79 4.17 29.67
N PRO A 357 30.71 3.69 28.83
CA PRO A 357 31.93 3.03 29.28
C PRO A 357 32.96 4.01 29.87
N TYR A 358 32.70 5.30 29.85
CA TYR A 358 33.56 6.39 30.34
C TYR A 358 32.76 7.45 31.09
N ASP A 359 33.43 8.27 31.88
CA ASP A 359 32.83 9.35 32.62
C ASP A 359 32.59 10.55 31.69
N LEU A 360 31.42 11.16 31.81
CA LEU A 360 31.06 12.42 31.13
C LEU A 360 31.79 13.61 31.77
N PRO A 361 32.23 14.61 30.98
CA PRO A 361 32.89 15.79 31.54
C PRO A 361 31.88 16.69 32.27
N GLU A 362 32.38 17.51 33.19
CA GLU A 362 31.55 18.44 34.02
C GLU A 362 30.70 19.41 33.20
N ASN A 363 31.10 19.70 31.98
CA ASN A 363 30.36 20.59 31.06
C ASN A 363 29.48 19.82 30.06
N PHE A 364 29.16 18.56 30.33
CA PHE A 364 28.31 17.76 29.46
C PHE A 364 26.96 18.41 29.24
N ILE A 365 26.56 18.50 27.99
CA ILE A 365 25.24 18.98 27.54
C ILE A 365 24.80 18.07 26.39
N SER A 366 23.56 17.63 26.43
CA SER A 366 22.88 16.95 25.33
C SER A 366 21.42 17.36 25.34
N ASN A 367 20.69 17.00 24.31
CA ASN A 367 19.23 17.03 24.29
C ASN A 367 18.68 15.62 24.22
N VAL A 368 17.48 15.42 24.72
CA VAL A 368 16.73 14.19 24.59
C VAL A 368 15.36 14.47 23.98
N LYS A 369 15.00 13.76 22.93
CA LYS A 369 13.63 13.63 22.41
C LYS A 369 13.10 12.30 22.91
N TYR A 370 11.86 12.27 23.36
CA TYR A 370 11.24 11.06 23.87
C TYR A 370 9.78 10.95 23.44
N LYS A 371 9.30 9.72 23.37
CA LYS A 371 7.90 9.34 23.16
C LYS A 371 7.63 8.11 24.00
N PHE A 372 6.56 8.11 24.76
CA PHE A 372 6.09 6.97 25.55
C PHE A 372 4.70 6.56 25.13
N ILE A 373 4.46 5.25 25.07
CA ILE A 373 3.19 4.64 24.66
C ILE A 373 2.67 3.67 25.73
N ASP A 374 1.35 3.54 25.82
CA ASP A 374 0.68 2.57 26.70
C ASP A 374 0.59 1.17 26.09
N GLU A 375 -0.09 0.23 26.75
CA GLU A 375 -0.28 -1.16 26.36
C GLU A 375 -0.96 -1.33 24.99
N ILE A 376 -1.78 -0.37 24.58
CA ILE A 376 -2.52 -0.40 23.31
C ILE A 376 -2.01 0.63 22.29
N SER A 377 -0.74 1.01 22.44
CA SER A 377 -0.02 1.93 21.56
C SER A 377 -0.54 3.37 21.52
N ASN A 378 -1.32 3.82 22.49
CA ASN A 378 -1.61 5.24 22.61
C ASN A 378 -0.42 6.00 23.18
N GLN A 379 -0.14 7.15 22.61
CA GLN A 379 0.86 8.06 23.15
C GLN A 379 0.43 8.58 24.54
N ILE A 380 1.30 8.37 25.55
CA ILE A 380 1.10 8.86 26.91
C ILE A 380 1.78 10.21 27.08
N ASP A 381 3.02 10.33 26.61
CA ASP A 381 3.82 11.53 26.73
C ASP A 381 4.85 11.61 25.60
N GLU A 382 5.16 12.83 25.18
CA GLU A 382 6.17 13.12 24.16
C GLU A 382 6.78 14.50 24.43
N GLY A 383 8.08 14.62 24.22
CA GLY A 383 8.71 15.91 24.40
C GLY A 383 10.19 15.95 24.03
N ILE A 384 10.75 17.13 24.21
CA ILE A 384 12.18 17.39 24.03
C ILE A 384 12.66 18.21 25.23
N GLY A 385 13.78 17.80 25.80
CA GLY A 385 14.37 18.49 26.93
C GLY A 385 15.90 18.48 26.91
N PRO A 386 16.54 19.46 27.54
CA PRO A 386 17.97 19.50 27.71
C PRO A 386 18.42 18.55 28.84
N LEU A 387 19.52 17.87 28.60
CA LEU A 387 20.26 17.09 29.62
C LEU A 387 21.52 17.84 30.03
N LYS A 388 21.74 17.99 31.31
CA LYS A 388 22.97 18.59 31.84
C LYS A 388 23.49 17.71 32.98
N LEU A 389 24.80 17.55 33.03
CA LEU A 389 25.42 16.87 34.14
C LEU A 389 25.14 17.64 35.42
N THR A 390 24.55 16.96 36.39
CA THR A 390 24.43 17.49 37.78
C THR A 390 25.49 16.80 38.62
N ILE A 391 26.51 17.53 38.97
CA ILE A 391 27.57 16.99 39.85
C ILE A 391 26.97 16.91 41.23
N LEU A 392 26.68 15.70 41.68
CA LEU A 392 26.38 15.45 43.10
C LEU A 392 27.69 15.31 43.85
N PRO A 393 27.85 15.95 45.00
CA PRO A 393 29.05 15.79 45.82
C PRO A 393 29.22 14.34 46.23
N ASP A 394 30.44 13.80 46.10
CA ASP A 394 30.76 12.40 46.47
C ASP A 394 30.65 12.14 48.00
N LYS A 395 30.60 13.17 48.78
CA LYS A 395 30.55 13.13 50.27
C LYS A 395 29.81 14.36 50.82
N PHE A 396 29.28 14.14 52.00
CA PHE A 396 28.78 15.26 52.81
C PHE A 396 29.93 16.21 53.16
N ASP A 397 29.77 17.50 52.90
CA ASP A 397 30.72 18.53 53.29
C ASP A 397 29.99 19.76 53.81
N VAL A 398 30.58 20.41 54.79
CA VAL A 398 30.07 21.63 55.40
C VAL A 398 31.16 22.68 55.40
N TYR A 399 30.94 23.73 54.67
CA TYR A 399 31.90 24.82 54.57
C TYR A 399 31.79 25.77 55.74
N GLN A 400 32.87 26.48 56.01
CA GLN A 400 32.91 27.47 57.05
C GLN A 400 31.88 28.56 56.80
N ASN A 401 31.12 28.88 57.82
CA ASN A 401 30.11 29.92 57.76
C ASN A 401 30.71 31.31 57.42
N TYR A 402 29.94 32.10 56.70
CA TYR A 402 30.34 33.45 56.33
C TYR A 402 29.20 34.45 56.65
N PRO A 403 29.51 35.60 57.27
CA PRO A 403 30.80 35.97 57.85
C PRO A 403 31.15 35.14 59.08
N ASN A 404 32.48 34.97 59.34
CA ASN A 404 33.00 34.28 60.53
C ASN A 404 34.11 35.14 61.14
N PRO A 405 33.97 35.68 62.42
CA PRO A 405 32.81 35.45 63.29
C PRO A 405 31.54 36.03 62.72
N PHE A 406 30.41 35.36 62.98
CA PHE A 406 29.11 35.80 62.49
C PHE A 406 28.57 36.98 63.29
N ASN A 407 27.76 37.79 62.62
CA ASN A 407 26.97 38.88 63.18
C ASN A 407 25.53 38.37 63.41
N ALA A 408 24.52 39.20 63.24
CA ALA A 408 23.14 38.76 63.42
C ALA A 408 22.70 37.56 62.55
N GLU A 409 23.31 37.38 61.39
CA GLU A 409 23.05 36.30 60.46
C GLU A 409 24.34 35.76 59.87
N THR A 410 24.36 34.45 59.50
CA THR A 410 25.48 33.82 58.85
C THR A 410 24.96 32.80 57.81
N ILE A 411 25.67 32.60 56.73
CA ILE A 411 25.38 31.63 55.73
C ILE A 411 26.27 30.42 55.96
N VAL A 412 25.68 29.24 56.06
CA VAL A 412 26.37 27.96 56.07
C VAL A 412 26.11 27.31 54.74
N ARG A 413 27.17 27.05 53.98
CA ARG A 413 27.12 26.30 52.73
C ARG A 413 27.45 24.82 53.05
N TYR A 414 26.66 23.93 52.51
CA TYR A 414 26.87 22.50 52.64
C TYR A 414 26.59 21.78 51.32
N GLU A 415 27.19 20.61 51.16
CA GLU A 415 27.00 19.72 50.04
C GLU A 415 26.47 18.39 50.57
N LEU A 416 25.45 17.84 49.90
CA LEU A 416 24.88 16.52 50.19
C LEU A 416 25.18 15.58 49.03
N PRO A 417 25.66 14.35 49.31
CA PRO A 417 25.87 13.32 48.30
C PRO A 417 24.58 12.81 47.71
#